data_323398b2ea507a145859fde282af255d
#
_entry.id   323398b2ea507a145859fde282af255d
#
_cell.length_a   1.000
_cell.length_b   1.000
_cell.length_c   1.000
_cell.angle_alpha   90.00
_cell.angle_beta   90.00
_cell.angle_gamma   90.00
#
_symmetry.space_group_name_H-M   'P 1'
#
loop_
_entity.id
_entity.type
_entity.pdbx_description
1 polymer ?
#
loop_
_entity_poly.entity_id
_entity_poly.type
_entity_poly.pdbx_seq_one_letter_code
_entity_poly.pdbx_strand_id
1 'polypeptide(L)'
;MKESQQLLQALVAGKVSRIGQLEIVRLEGGFVLFHRDDAGRSDLGEHEIDDAFEIARFDDAGNYRPLKTAPTLRHGWKIFARDFLQIERVIDTIYPGRLAMLCAFKSGELIATSLRETLNRQSGMYRVAAKISDEQIDGLVGNFCRSGGGCLRTILWKRDASNKIPSSRLPPEKFDPAVDQYLSAKRPRPATAATESIPLLCQEACNLLVAACRDTVKLQDAAPSAP
;
A
#
# COMPACT_ATOMS: atom_id res chain seq x y z
N MET A 1 6.76 -18.06 -17.73
CA MET A 1 6.70 -16.65 -17.20
C MET A 1 5.71 -16.66 -16.06
N LYS A 2 6.03 -16.03 -14.92
CA LYS A 2 5.11 -15.95 -13.77
C LYS A 2 3.91 -15.07 -14.11
N GLU A 3 2.78 -15.32 -13.47
CA GLU A 3 1.54 -14.55 -13.66
C GLU A 3 1.73 -13.05 -13.39
N SER A 4 2.49 -12.69 -12.36
CA SER A 4 2.87 -11.32 -12.04
C SER A 4 3.64 -10.61 -13.16
N GLN A 5 4.50 -11.33 -13.87
CA GLN A 5 5.25 -10.80 -15.02
C GLN A 5 4.34 -10.57 -16.23
N GLN A 6 3.43 -11.49 -16.50
CA GLN A 6 2.44 -11.33 -17.58
C GLN A 6 1.54 -10.12 -17.31
N LEU A 7 1.07 -9.99 -16.06
CA LEU A 7 0.27 -8.85 -15.65
C LEU A 7 1.05 -7.54 -15.80
N LEU A 8 2.30 -7.50 -15.32
CA LEU A 8 3.14 -6.32 -15.42
C LEU A 8 3.42 -5.94 -16.88
N GLN A 9 3.71 -6.93 -17.73
CA GLN A 9 3.89 -6.72 -19.17
C GLN A 9 2.63 -6.13 -19.83
N ALA A 10 1.46 -6.67 -19.52
CA ALA A 10 0.19 -6.17 -20.05
C ALA A 10 -0.10 -4.73 -19.58
N LEU A 11 0.17 -4.42 -18.31
CA LEU A 11 -0.02 -3.08 -17.75
C LEU A 11 0.92 -2.05 -18.41
N VAL A 12 2.21 -2.36 -18.54
CA VAL A 12 3.19 -1.48 -19.17
C VAL A 12 2.91 -1.32 -20.67
N ALA A 13 2.48 -2.38 -21.37
CA ALA A 13 2.03 -2.28 -22.77
C ALA A 13 0.78 -1.40 -22.91
N GLY A 14 -0.11 -1.40 -21.91
CA GLY A 14 -1.28 -0.53 -21.81
C GLY A 14 -0.96 0.90 -21.32
N LYS A 15 0.32 1.31 -21.32
CA LYS A 15 0.82 2.62 -20.89
C LYS A 15 0.66 2.90 -19.39
N VAL A 16 0.47 1.89 -18.56
CA VAL A 16 0.54 2.05 -17.11
C VAL A 16 2.01 2.09 -16.71
N SER A 17 2.47 3.25 -16.27
CA SER A 17 3.88 3.51 -15.97
C SER A 17 4.18 3.68 -14.48
N ARG A 18 3.16 3.60 -13.61
CA ARG A 18 3.29 3.94 -12.18
C ARG A 18 2.86 2.83 -11.25
N ILE A 19 3.57 2.71 -10.13
CA ILE A 19 3.14 1.95 -8.96
C ILE A 19 3.56 2.69 -7.68
N GLY A 20 2.58 3.17 -6.90
CA GLY A 20 2.87 4.00 -5.72
C GLY A 20 3.67 5.25 -6.09
N GLN A 21 4.91 5.35 -5.59
CA GLN A 21 5.85 6.45 -5.90
C GLN A 21 6.87 6.09 -6.99
N LEU A 22 6.77 4.89 -7.59
CA LEU A 22 7.64 4.50 -8.71
C LEU A 22 7.06 4.95 -10.03
N GLU A 23 7.94 5.46 -10.90
CA GLU A 23 7.73 5.62 -12.33
C GLU A 23 8.55 4.56 -13.06
N ILE A 24 7.99 3.99 -14.14
CA ILE A 24 8.62 2.99 -15.00
C ILE A 24 8.59 3.53 -16.42
N VAL A 25 9.74 3.82 -16.98
CA VAL A 25 9.86 4.34 -18.33
C VAL A 25 10.55 3.31 -19.22
N ARG A 26 9.97 3.05 -20.39
CA ARG A 26 10.57 2.16 -21.38
C ARG A 26 11.64 2.92 -22.17
N LEU A 27 12.79 2.27 -22.33
CA LEU A 27 13.93 2.76 -23.13
C LEU A 27 14.22 1.78 -24.27
N GLU A 28 15.10 2.18 -25.18
CA GLU A 28 15.71 1.26 -26.13
C GLU A 28 16.59 0.27 -25.36
N GLY A 29 16.22 -1.00 -25.39
CA GLY A 29 16.95 -2.09 -24.71
C GLY A 29 16.55 -2.37 -23.26
N GLY A 30 15.52 -1.73 -22.70
CA GLY A 30 15.06 -2.03 -21.34
C GLY A 30 14.12 -1.00 -20.74
N PHE A 31 14.31 -0.77 -19.44
CA PHE A 31 13.47 0.14 -18.65
C PHE A 31 14.33 0.90 -17.64
N VAL A 32 13.87 2.06 -17.24
CA VAL A 32 14.40 2.78 -16.09
C VAL A 32 13.28 2.98 -15.07
N LEU A 33 13.61 2.76 -13.79
CA LEU A 33 12.74 3.00 -12.65
C LEU A 33 13.33 4.12 -11.80
N PHE A 34 12.50 5.03 -11.34
CA PHE A 34 12.89 6.13 -10.48
C PHE A 34 11.70 6.63 -9.64
N HIS A 35 11.94 7.54 -8.69
CA HIS A 35 10.85 8.16 -7.94
C HIS A 35 10.06 9.08 -8.85
N ARG A 36 8.72 8.96 -8.88
CA ARG A 36 7.84 9.70 -9.80
C ARG A 36 8.00 11.22 -9.75
N ASP A 37 8.33 11.76 -8.58
CA ASP A 37 8.49 13.20 -8.39
C ASP A 37 9.89 13.70 -8.87
N ASP A 38 10.77 12.78 -9.25
CA ASP A 38 12.07 13.05 -9.89
C ASP A 38 12.00 13.08 -11.43
N ALA A 39 10.81 12.98 -12.00
CA ALA A 39 10.62 13.01 -13.45
C ALA A 39 11.22 14.29 -14.06
N GLY A 40 12.05 14.10 -15.08
CA GLY A 40 12.75 15.22 -15.77
C GLY A 40 14.07 15.66 -15.12
N ARG A 41 14.47 15.10 -13.99
CA ARG A 41 15.79 15.35 -13.40
C ARG A 41 16.88 14.59 -14.15
N SER A 42 18.03 15.26 -14.36
CA SER A 42 19.22 14.67 -15.00
C SER A 42 20.29 14.23 -14.01
N ASP A 43 20.17 14.62 -12.74
CA ASP A 43 21.15 14.42 -11.68
C ASP A 43 20.86 13.19 -10.79
N LEU A 44 20.09 12.23 -11.30
CA LEU A 44 19.76 11.01 -10.56
C LEU A 44 20.97 10.06 -10.47
N GLY A 45 21.27 9.60 -9.26
CA GLY A 45 22.27 8.58 -9.03
C GLY A 45 21.87 7.23 -9.67
N GLU A 46 22.80 6.60 -10.38
CA GLU A 46 22.60 5.27 -10.96
C GLU A 46 22.80 4.20 -9.89
N HIS A 47 21.88 3.25 -9.83
CA HIS A 47 21.87 2.16 -8.87
C HIS A 47 21.60 0.81 -9.55
N GLU A 48 22.15 -0.24 -8.98
CA GLU A 48 21.89 -1.60 -9.41
C GLU A 48 20.56 -2.11 -8.82
N ILE A 49 20.05 -3.21 -9.37
CA ILE A 49 18.78 -3.83 -8.92
C ILE A 49 18.81 -4.17 -7.42
N ASP A 50 19.94 -4.63 -6.92
CA ASP A 50 20.09 -5.05 -5.53
C ASP A 50 20.12 -3.86 -4.57
N ASP A 51 20.48 -2.67 -5.03
CA ASP A 51 20.40 -1.43 -4.25
C ASP A 51 18.95 -1.00 -3.93
N ALA A 52 17.95 -1.55 -4.64
CA ALA A 52 16.54 -1.31 -4.36
C ALA A 52 16.18 -1.57 -2.89
N PHE A 53 16.90 -2.46 -2.22
CA PHE A 53 16.70 -2.76 -0.80
C PHE A 53 17.04 -1.55 0.09
N GLU A 54 18.17 -0.90 -0.14
CA GLU A 54 18.58 0.29 0.63
C GLU A 54 17.69 1.50 0.31
N ILE A 55 17.30 1.66 -0.98
CA ILE A 55 16.33 2.68 -1.41
C ILE A 55 14.98 2.50 -0.70
N ALA A 56 14.51 1.25 -0.58
CA ALA A 56 13.24 0.93 0.07
C ALA A 56 13.29 1.09 1.60
N ARG A 57 14.46 0.97 2.20
CA ARG A 57 14.66 0.82 3.65
C ARG A 57 14.62 2.15 4.39
N PHE A 58 15.16 3.22 3.79
CA PHE A 58 15.30 4.52 4.41
C PHE A 58 14.62 5.62 3.60
N ASP A 59 14.19 6.69 4.27
CA ASP A 59 13.72 7.92 3.65
C ASP A 59 14.91 8.87 3.32
N ASP A 60 14.60 10.06 2.77
CA ASP A 60 15.64 11.05 2.43
C ASP A 60 16.41 11.58 3.64
N ALA A 61 15.82 11.54 4.81
CA ALA A 61 16.46 11.95 6.06
C ALA A 61 17.27 10.80 6.71
N GLY A 62 17.32 9.62 6.08
CA GLY A 62 17.99 8.44 6.60
C GLY A 62 17.22 7.68 7.69
N ASN A 63 15.95 8.00 7.93
CA ASN A 63 15.12 7.28 8.89
C ASN A 63 14.61 5.96 8.28
N TYR A 64 14.56 4.93 9.12
CA TYR A 64 13.98 3.65 8.72
C TYR A 64 12.50 3.78 8.38
N ARG A 65 12.09 3.16 7.26
CA ARG A 65 10.71 3.14 6.78
C ARG A 65 10.00 1.83 7.18
N PRO A 66 9.29 1.79 8.31
CA PRO A 66 8.59 0.58 8.75
C PRO A 66 7.40 0.23 7.84
N LEU A 67 6.73 1.23 7.27
CA LEU A 67 5.63 1.09 6.33
C LEU A 67 6.13 1.37 4.90
N LYS A 68 6.44 0.31 4.16
CA LYS A 68 6.98 0.43 2.78
C LYS A 68 6.02 1.17 1.82
N THR A 69 4.74 1.18 2.12
CA THR A 69 3.73 1.89 1.33
C THR A 69 3.39 3.28 1.87
N ALA A 70 4.16 3.82 2.81
CA ALA A 70 4.10 5.25 3.15
C ALA A 70 4.67 6.10 2.00
N PRO A 71 4.18 7.34 1.80
CA PRO A 71 4.65 8.25 0.75
C PRO A 71 5.99 8.93 1.14
N THR A 72 6.95 8.13 1.56
CA THR A 72 8.27 8.55 2.04
C THR A 72 9.40 7.81 1.33
N LEU A 73 9.14 7.33 0.10
CA LEU A 73 10.19 6.69 -0.69
C LEU A 73 11.25 7.73 -1.03
N ARG A 74 12.51 7.33 -0.86
CA ARG A 74 13.68 8.15 -1.10
C ARG A 74 13.72 8.68 -2.55
N HIS A 75 14.26 9.89 -2.73
CA HIS A 75 14.45 10.56 -4.02
C HIS A 75 15.89 10.39 -4.55
N GLY A 76 16.12 10.92 -5.76
CA GLY A 76 17.46 11.12 -6.32
C GLY A 76 18.13 9.87 -6.89
N TRP A 77 17.39 8.82 -7.20
CA TRP A 77 17.92 7.56 -7.70
C TRP A 77 17.23 7.11 -8.98
N LYS A 78 17.94 6.31 -9.78
CA LYS A 78 17.39 5.55 -10.90
C LYS A 78 18.00 4.15 -10.96
N ILE A 79 17.20 3.15 -11.37
CA ILE A 79 17.61 1.77 -11.57
C ILE A 79 17.28 1.36 -12.99
N PHE A 80 18.25 0.77 -13.70
CA PHE A 80 18.03 0.18 -15.01
C PHE A 80 17.61 -1.29 -14.89
N ALA A 81 16.55 -1.67 -15.58
CA ALA A 81 16.06 -3.02 -15.67
C ALA A 81 16.02 -3.47 -17.13
N ARG A 82 16.58 -4.64 -17.45
CA ARG A 82 16.65 -5.16 -18.82
C ARG A 82 15.33 -5.82 -19.27
N ASP A 83 14.58 -6.35 -18.31
CA ASP A 83 13.38 -7.13 -18.55
C ASP A 83 12.36 -7.02 -17.42
N PHE A 84 11.19 -7.63 -17.62
CA PHE A 84 10.10 -7.63 -16.65
C PHE A 84 10.42 -8.39 -15.35
N LEU A 85 11.34 -9.35 -15.37
CA LEU A 85 11.78 -10.05 -14.16
C LEU A 85 12.52 -9.09 -13.23
N GLN A 86 13.39 -8.25 -13.79
CA GLN A 86 14.14 -7.25 -13.03
C GLN A 86 13.21 -6.16 -12.50
N ILE A 87 12.25 -5.69 -13.30
CA ILE A 87 11.22 -4.74 -12.83
C ILE A 87 10.43 -5.34 -11.67
N GLU A 88 9.97 -6.60 -11.78
CA GLU A 88 9.26 -7.30 -10.72
C GLU A 88 10.08 -7.34 -9.43
N ARG A 89 11.39 -7.66 -9.51
CA ARG A 89 12.29 -7.67 -8.34
C ARG A 89 12.37 -6.32 -7.66
N VAL A 90 12.56 -5.24 -8.42
CA VAL A 90 12.59 -3.87 -7.87
C VAL A 90 11.26 -3.53 -7.21
N ILE A 91 10.13 -3.76 -7.89
CA ILE A 91 8.80 -3.49 -7.34
C ILE A 91 8.56 -4.30 -6.07
N ASP A 92 8.88 -5.60 -6.06
CA ASP A 92 8.64 -6.46 -4.89
C ASP A 92 9.55 -6.11 -3.72
N THR A 93 10.74 -5.58 -3.99
CA THR A 93 11.65 -5.06 -2.96
C THR A 93 11.09 -3.78 -2.33
N ILE A 94 10.60 -2.83 -3.17
CA ILE A 94 10.09 -1.53 -2.69
C ILE A 94 8.68 -1.68 -2.11
N TYR A 95 7.82 -2.49 -2.72
CA TYR A 95 6.43 -2.75 -2.32
C TYR A 95 6.14 -4.25 -2.16
N PRO A 96 6.67 -4.91 -1.12
CA PRO A 96 6.60 -6.36 -0.98
C PRO A 96 5.21 -6.94 -1.12
N GLY A 97 5.06 -7.95 -1.99
CA GLY A 97 3.84 -8.71 -2.20
C GLY A 97 2.72 -7.96 -2.94
N ARG A 98 2.93 -6.72 -3.41
CA ARG A 98 1.83 -5.92 -3.98
C ARG A 98 1.43 -6.37 -5.38
N LEU A 99 2.36 -6.85 -6.21
CA LEU A 99 2.03 -7.43 -7.51
C LEU A 99 1.29 -8.77 -7.37
N ALA A 100 1.74 -9.64 -6.48
CA ALA A 100 1.06 -10.90 -6.19
C ALA A 100 -0.39 -10.66 -5.69
N MET A 101 -0.58 -9.66 -4.83
CA MET A 101 -1.91 -9.27 -4.36
C MET A 101 -2.80 -8.75 -5.49
N LEU A 102 -2.26 -8.00 -6.44
CA LEU A 102 -3.01 -7.55 -7.60
C LEU A 102 -3.39 -8.72 -8.52
N CYS A 103 -2.49 -9.71 -8.70
CA CYS A 103 -2.82 -10.94 -9.44
C CYS A 103 -3.99 -11.67 -8.78
N ALA A 104 -3.90 -11.93 -7.47
CA ALA A 104 -4.97 -12.58 -6.71
C ALA A 104 -6.29 -11.79 -6.77
N PHE A 105 -6.22 -10.46 -6.83
CA PHE A 105 -7.41 -9.63 -7.02
C PHE A 105 -8.03 -9.84 -8.40
N LYS A 106 -7.22 -9.81 -9.47
CA LYS A 106 -7.68 -9.98 -10.85
C LYS A 106 -8.20 -11.39 -11.14
N SER A 107 -7.63 -12.42 -10.52
CA SER A 107 -8.13 -13.81 -10.61
C SER A 107 -9.38 -14.07 -9.74
N GLY A 108 -9.82 -13.08 -8.95
CA GLY A 108 -10.94 -13.24 -8.02
C GLY A 108 -10.61 -14.08 -6.77
N GLU A 109 -9.33 -14.28 -6.48
CA GLU A 109 -8.87 -15.08 -5.34
C GLU A 109 -8.58 -14.26 -4.10
N LEU A 110 -8.52 -12.93 -4.22
CA LEU A 110 -8.24 -12.06 -3.10
C LEU A 110 -9.39 -12.08 -2.09
N ILE A 111 -9.05 -12.30 -0.82
CA ILE A 111 -9.99 -12.23 0.30
C ILE A 111 -9.67 -10.97 1.10
N ALA A 112 -10.68 -10.10 1.28
CA ALA A 112 -10.57 -8.94 2.16
C ALA A 112 -11.12 -9.29 3.55
N THR A 113 -10.29 -9.07 4.58
CA THR A 113 -10.67 -9.28 5.98
C THR A 113 -11.09 -7.98 6.61
N SER A 114 -12.23 -7.95 7.32
CA SER A 114 -12.68 -6.72 8.01
C SER A 114 -11.68 -6.31 9.11
N LEU A 115 -11.61 -5.01 9.41
CA LEU A 115 -10.75 -4.52 10.49
C LEU A 115 -11.13 -5.17 11.82
N ARG A 116 -12.42 -5.25 12.13
CA ARG A 116 -12.90 -5.84 13.38
C ARG A 116 -12.51 -7.33 13.50
N GLU A 117 -12.58 -8.06 12.41
CA GLU A 117 -12.13 -9.45 12.39
C GLU A 117 -10.62 -9.58 12.59
N THR A 118 -9.82 -8.71 11.94
CA THR A 118 -8.37 -8.64 12.15
C THR A 118 -8.03 -8.36 13.62
N LEU A 119 -8.72 -7.41 14.25
CA LEU A 119 -8.50 -7.07 15.67
C LEU A 119 -8.89 -8.20 16.61
N ASN A 120 -9.99 -8.90 16.33
CA ASN A 120 -10.48 -10.01 17.17
C ASN A 120 -9.57 -11.24 17.12
N ARG A 121 -8.82 -11.43 16.04
CA ARG A 121 -7.84 -12.51 15.90
C ARG A 121 -6.53 -12.28 16.66
N GLN A 122 -6.32 -11.08 17.23
CA GLN A 122 -5.08 -10.78 17.93
C GLN A 122 -4.92 -11.59 19.22
N SER A 123 -3.68 -11.92 19.57
CA SER A 123 -3.31 -12.69 20.77
C SER A 123 -2.27 -11.93 21.61
N GLY A 124 -2.00 -12.45 22.81
CA GLY A 124 -1.00 -11.87 23.71
C GLY A 124 -1.29 -10.40 24.03
N MET A 125 -0.27 -9.58 24.02
CA MET A 125 -0.37 -8.13 24.32
C MET A 125 -1.23 -7.35 23.33
N TYR A 126 -1.49 -7.87 22.14
CA TYR A 126 -2.31 -7.21 21.12
C TYR A 126 -3.80 -7.49 21.27
N ARG A 127 -4.21 -8.45 22.13
CA ARG A 127 -5.62 -8.79 22.36
C ARG A 127 -6.47 -7.59 22.74
N VAL A 128 -5.91 -6.64 23.47
CA VAL A 128 -6.60 -5.42 23.90
C VAL A 128 -7.04 -4.53 22.73
N ALA A 129 -6.40 -4.64 21.55
CA ALA A 129 -6.78 -3.86 20.38
C ALA A 129 -8.25 -4.10 19.93
N ALA A 130 -8.82 -5.27 20.27
CA ALA A 130 -10.23 -5.58 19.97
C ALA A 130 -11.22 -4.69 20.74
N LYS A 131 -10.80 -4.09 21.88
CA LYS A 131 -11.64 -3.22 22.71
C LYS A 131 -11.82 -1.81 22.13
N ILE A 132 -11.07 -1.43 21.11
CA ILE A 132 -11.15 -0.09 20.52
C ILE A 132 -12.56 0.19 19.99
N SER A 133 -13.08 1.41 20.24
CA SER A 133 -14.39 1.82 19.72
C SER A 133 -14.34 2.11 18.21
N ASP A 134 -15.51 2.09 17.57
CA ASP A 134 -15.61 2.39 16.14
C ASP A 134 -15.26 3.84 15.81
N GLU A 135 -15.59 4.76 16.71
CA GLU A 135 -15.23 6.17 16.58
C GLU A 135 -13.71 6.38 16.58
N GLN A 136 -13.02 5.71 17.49
CA GLN A 136 -11.56 5.74 17.56
C GLN A 136 -10.91 5.10 16.34
N ILE A 137 -11.48 3.99 15.84
CA ILE A 137 -11.03 3.36 14.59
C ILE A 137 -11.09 4.36 13.43
N ASP A 138 -12.18 5.13 13.30
CA ASP A 138 -12.31 6.14 12.25
C ASP A 138 -11.21 7.19 12.33
N GLY A 139 -10.91 7.67 13.52
CA GLY A 139 -9.81 8.61 13.76
C GLY A 139 -8.45 8.02 13.37
N LEU A 140 -8.16 6.79 13.80
CA LEU A 140 -6.90 6.12 13.50
C LEU A 140 -6.73 5.85 11.99
N VAL A 141 -7.76 5.34 11.32
CA VAL A 141 -7.70 5.11 9.86
C VAL A 141 -7.55 6.43 9.12
N GLY A 142 -8.23 7.50 9.55
CA GLY A 142 -8.09 8.84 9.01
C GLY A 142 -6.65 9.35 9.12
N ASN A 143 -6.05 9.22 10.29
CA ASN A 143 -4.71 9.74 10.57
C ASN A 143 -3.61 8.83 10.00
N PHE A 144 -3.68 7.54 10.25
CA PHE A 144 -2.61 6.60 9.90
C PHE A 144 -2.63 6.20 8.42
N CYS A 145 -3.82 5.98 7.85
CA CYS A 145 -3.94 5.47 6.49
C CYS A 145 -4.17 6.57 5.44
N ARG A 146 -4.68 7.74 5.83
CA ARG A 146 -5.21 8.76 4.91
C ARG A 146 -4.68 10.17 5.09
N SER A 147 -3.92 10.45 6.14
CA SER A 147 -3.23 11.75 6.28
C SER A 147 -2.09 11.90 5.26
N GLY A 148 -1.54 13.11 5.12
CA GLY A 148 -0.46 13.40 4.18
C GLY A 148 0.79 12.53 4.34
N GLY A 149 1.07 12.04 5.55
CA GLY A 149 2.13 11.07 5.82
C GLY A 149 1.65 9.61 5.90
N GLY A 150 0.41 9.32 5.49
CA GLY A 150 -0.26 8.05 5.65
C GLY A 150 0.24 6.92 4.74
N CYS A 151 -0.71 6.20 4.15
CA CYS A 151 -0.41 5.03 3.34
C CYS A 151 -0.98 5.18 1.93
N LEU A 152 -0.19 4.79 0.91
CA LEU A 152 -0.58 4.84 -0.50
C LEU A 152 -1.56 3.73 -0.89
N ARG A 153 -1.86 2.77 0.01
CA ARG A 153 -2.71 1.62 -0.32
C ARG A 153 -4.18 2.01 -0.48
N THR A 154 -4.84 1.36 -1.42
CA THR A 154 -6.29 1.36 -1.55
C THR A 154 -6.88 0.32 -0.61
N ILE A 155 -7.69 0.74 0.36
CA ILE A 155 -8.32 -0.15 1.33
C ILE A 155 -9.47 -0.88 0.65
N LEU A 156 -9.44 -2.23 0.74
CA LEU A 156 -10.51 -3.11 0.27
C LEU A 156 -11.38 -3.65 1.41
N TRP A 157 -10.88 -3.64 2.65
CA TRP A 157 -11.60 -4.12 3.83
C TRP A 157 -12.55 -3.07 4.40
N LYS A 158 -13.60 -3.51 5.09
CA LYS A 158 -14.54 -2.68 5.83
C LYS A 158 -14.31 -2.76 7.34
N ARG A 159 -14.94 -1.86 8.08
CA ARG A 159 -14.73 -1.70 9.51
C ARG A 159 -15.21 -2.89 10.33
N ASP A 160 -16.45 -3.31 10.17
CA ASP A 160 -17.13 -4.28 11.03
C ASP A 160 -18.22 -5.09 10.30
N ALA A 161 -19.03 -5.80 11.08
CA ALA A 161 -20.07 -6.68 10.58
C ALA A 161 -21.19 -5.97 9.80
N SER A 162 -21.55 -4.74 10.17
CA SER A 162 -22.57 -3.95 9.49
C SER A 162 -22.03 -3.28 8.22
N ASN A 163 -20.73 -3.07 8.19
CA ASN A 163 -19.97 -2.38 7.14
C ASN A 163 -18.92 -3.27 6.48
N LYS A 164 -18.88 -4.56 6.80
CA LYS A 164 -17.83 -5.44 6.31
C LYS A 164 -17.97 -5.72 4.82
N ILE A 165 -16.83 -5.75 4.17
CA ILE A 165 -16.67 -6.53 2.97
C ILE A 165 -16.76 -7.99 3.44
N PRO A 166 -17.65 -8.81 2.90
CA PRO A 166 -17.64 -10.23 3.20
C PRO A 166 -16.23 -10.78 3.03
N SER A 167 -15.81 -11.73 3.87
CA SER A 167 -14.56 -12.48 3.70
C SER A 167 -14.67 -13.40 2.47
N SER A 168 -15.15 -12.86 1.37
CA SER A 168 -15.37 -13.51 0.09
C SER A 168 -14.46 -12.88 -0.95
N ARG A 169 -14.17 -13.63 -1.98
CA ARG A 169 -13.44 -13.13 -3.14
C ARG A 169 -14.11 -11.88 -3.69
N LEU A 170 -13.30 -10.86 -3.97
CA LEU A 170 -13.76 -9.64 -4.60
C LEU A 170 -13.65 -9.81 -6.12
N PRO A 171 -14.76 -9.68 -6.87
CA PRO A 171 -14.69 -9.77 -8.31
C PRO A 171 -13.90 -8.60 -8.88
N PRO A 172 -12.95 -8.85 -9.81
CA PRO A 172 -12.09 -7.81 -10.37
C PRO A 172 -12.85 -6.67 -11.04
N GLU A 173 -13.98 -6.96 -11.66
CA GLU A 173 -14.84 -5.97 -12.34
C GLU A 173 -15.52 -4.98 -11.39
N LYS A 174 -15.57 -5.28 -10.09
CA LYS A 174 -16.11 -4.38 -9.06
C LYS A 174 -15.04 -3.51 -8.41
N PHE A 175 -13.79 -3.70 -8.80
CA PHE A 175 -12.71 -2.91 -8.26
C PHE A 175 -12.64 -1.56 -8.98
N ASP A 176 -12.82 -0.49 -8.22
CA ASP A 176 -12.52 0.87 -8.65
C ASP A 176 -11.34 1.40 -7.82
N PRO A 177 -10.15 1.53 -8.42
CA PRO A 177 -8.98 2.04 -7.72
C PRO A 177 -9.12 3.50 -7.27
N ALA A 178 -10.07 4.24 -7.83
CA ALA A 178 -10.36 5.62 -7.42
C ALA A 178 -11.22 5.68 -6.15
N VAL A 179 -11.88 4.59 -5.78
CA VAL A 179 -12.79 4.53 -4.63
C VAL A 179 -12.13 3.80 -3.47
N ASP A 180 -11.86 4.52 -2.40
CA ASP A 180 -11.52 3.94 -1.11
C ASP A 180 -12.82 3.53 -0.39
N GLN A 181 -13.07 2.24 -0.33
CA GLN A 181 -14.33 1.70 0.21
C GLN A 181 -14.55 1.99 1.71
N TYR A 182 -13.51 2.37 2.44
CA TYR A 182 -13.63 2.74 3.86
C TYR A 182 -13.99 4.22 4.06
N LEU A 183 -13.39 5.10 3.28
CA LEU A 183 -13.51 6.55 3.43
C LEU A 183 -14.02 7.27 2.17
N SER A 184 -14.56 6.55 1.20
CA SER A 184 -14.97 7.10 -0.11
C SER A 184 -15.88 8.32 0.00
N ALA A 185 -16.80 8.31 0.95
CA ALA A 185 -17.72 9.45 1.18
C ALA A 185 -17.05 10.68 1.81
N LYS A 186 -15.92 10.48 2.50
CA LYS A 186 -15.24 11.55 3.27
C LYS A 186 -14.05 12.16 2.52
N ARG A 187 -13.41 11.41 1.63
CA ARG A 187 -12.22 11.85 0.88
C ARG A 187 -12.17 11.23 -0.50
N PRO A 188 -12.93 11.75 -1.47
CA PRO A 188 -12.85 11.26 -2.85
C PRO A 188 -11.43 11.50 -3.38
N ARG A 189 -10.81 10.47 -3.97
CA ARG A 189 -9.56 10.63 -4.73
C ARG A 189 -9.88 11.33 -6.05
N PRO A 190 -9.01 12.22 -6.54
CA PRO A 190 -9.16 12.77 -7.88
C PRO A 190 -9.18 11.64 -8.91
N ALA A 191 -10.19 11.60 -9.75
CA ALA A 191 -10.40 10.56 -10.75
C ALA A 191 -9.23 10.41 -11.75
N THR A 192 -8.44 11.46 -11.94
CA THR A 192 -7.31 11.50 -12.88
C THR A 192 -6.09 10.68 -12.44
N ALA A 193 -5.99 10.28 -11.18
CA ALA A 193 -4.83 9.52 -10.69
C ALA A 193 -4.97 7.99 -10.87
N ALA A 194 -6.12 7.49 -11.29
CA ALA A 194 -6.45 6.07 -11.20
C ALA A 194 -6.13 5.25 -12.45
N THR A 195 -6.10 5.88 -13.63
CA THR A 195 -6.01 5.15 -14.91
C THR A 195 -4.60 4.81 -15.35
N GLU A 196 -3.58 5.45 -14.76
CA GLU A 196 -2.18 5.28 -15.16
C GLU A 196 -1.30 4.58 -14.10
N SER A 197 -1.88 4.16 -12.98
CA SER A 197 -1.12 3.61 -11.86
C SER A 197 -1.60 2.24 -11.44
N ILE A 198 -0.65 1.34 -11.20
CA ILE A 198 -0.90 0.03 -10.56
C ILE A 198 -1.33 0.28 -9.11
N PRO A 199 -2.52 -0.17 -8.68
CA PRO A 199 -2.99 0.07 -7.32
C PRO A 199 -2.23 -0.78 -6.30
N LEU A 200 -1.85 -0.15 -5.19
CA LEU A 200 -1.32 -0.85 -4.02
C LEU A 200 -2.51 -1.27 -3.15
N LEU A 201 -2.95 -2.52 -3.26
CA LEU A 201 -4.12 -3.01 -2.55
C LEU A 201 -3.85 -3.28 -1.07
N CYS A 202 -4.88 -3.08 -0.22
CA CYS A 202 -4.86 -3.39 1.21
C CYS A 202 -6.04 -4.29 1.55
N GLN A 203 -5.80 -5.59 1.70
CA GLN A 203 -6.85 -6.58 1.96
C GLN A 203 -7.23 -6.70 3.44
N GLU A 204 -6.33 -6.29 4.36
CA GLU A 204 -6.54 -6.35 5.80
C GLU A 204 -5.73 -5.27 6.53
N ALA A 205 -6.05 -5.01 7.78
CA ALA A 205 -5.30 -4.08 8.61
C ALA A 205 -3.86 -4.58 8.83
N CYS A 206 -2.88 -3.70 8.61
CA CYS A 206 -1.47 -4.01 8.84
C CYS A 206 -1.13 -4.00 10.35
N ASN A 207 -0.04 -4.68 10.71
CA ASN A 207 0.43 -4.76 12.09
C ASN A 207 0.63 -3.37 12.75
N LEU A 208 1.02 -2.35 11.98
CA LEU A 208 1.20 -0.99 12.50
C LEU A 208 -0.14 -0.36 12.89
N LEU A 209 -1.20 -0.55 12.09
CA LEU A 209 -2.54 -0.09 12.46
C LEU A 209 -3.08 -0.84 13.69
N VAL A 210 -2.86 -2.16 13.76
CA VAL A 210 -3.21 -2.97 14.94
C VAL A 210 -2.47 -2.49 16.18
N ALA A 211 -1.18 -2.15 16.06
CA ALA A 211 -0.40 -1.59 17.16
C ALA A 211 -0.96 -0.23 17.61
N ALA A 212 -1.31 0.65 16.68
CA ALA A 212 -1.94 1.93 16.99
C ALA A 212 -3.29 1.75 17.72
N CYS A 213 -4.12 0.79 17.29
CA CYS A 213 -5.35 0.44 18.00
C CYS A 213 -5.09 -0.01 19.45
N ARG A 214 -4.09 -0.90 19.64
CA ARG A 214 -3.67 -1.35 20.99
C ARG A 214 -3.24 -0.19 21.86
N ASP A 215 -2.41 0.71 21.34
CA ASP A 215 -1.83 1.81 22.12
C ASP A 215 -2.91 2.83 22.49
N THR A 216 -3.88 3.08 21.62
CA THR A 216 -5.05 3.92 21.92
C THR A 216 -5.87 3.35 23.09
N VAL A 217 -6.15 2.05 23.10
CA VAL A 217 -6.89 1.42 24.20
C VAL A 217 -6.10 1.49 25.51
N LYS A 218 -4.79 1.21 25.48
CA LYS A 218 -3.95 1.30 26.69
C LYS A 218 -3.89 2.71 27.30
N LEU A 219 -3.83 3.73 26.45
CA LEU A 219 -3.85 5.12 26.94
C LEU A 219 -5.16 5.47 27.63
N GLN A 220 -6.29 4.91 27.18
CA GLN A 220 -7.58 5.10 27.85
C GLN A 220 -7.67 4.38 29.17
N ASP A 221 -7.23 3.10 29.20
CA ASP A 221 -7.24 2.31 30.45
C ASP A 221 -6.31 2.93 31.51
N ALA A 222 -5.30 3.72 31.10
CA ALA A 222 -4.38 4.43 32.00
C ALA A 222 -4.87 5.83 32.41
N ALA A 223 -5.88 6.41 31.75
CA ALA A 223 -6.42 7.69 32.10
C ALA A 223 -7.20 7.57 33.44
N PRO A 224 -6.91 8.40 34.49
CA PRO A 224 -7.67 8.36 35.71
C PRO A 224 -9.14 8.64 35.39
N SER A 225 -10.03 7.81 35.92
CA SER A 225 -11.47 8.06 35.86
C SER A 225 -11.70 9.47 36.45
N ALA A 226 -12.22 10.38 35.64
CA ALA A 226 -12.61 11.69 36.15
C ALA A 226 -13.60 11.50 37.30
N PRO A 227 -13.47 12.23 38.40
CA PRO A 227 -14.33 12.10 39.56
C PRO A 227 -15.77 12.46 39.26
#